data_c3fc08c6af2dea8e2ebe3909576f0b4c
#
_entry.id   c3fc08c6af2dea8e2ebe3909576f0b4c
#
_cell.length_a   1.000
_cell.length_b   1.000
_cell.length_c   1.000
_cell.angle_alpha   90.00
_cell.angle_beta   90.00
_cell.angle_gamma   90.00
#
_symmetry.space_group_name_H-M   'P 1'
#
loop_
_entity.id
_entity.type
_entity.pdbx_description
1 polymer ?
#
loop_
_entity_poly.entity_id
_entity_poly.type
_entity_poly.pdbx_seq_one_letter_code
_entity_poly.pdbx_strand_id
1 'polypeptide(L)'
;MNRYLRSLCLACALVFALPAHAAIKVLATTADWGALVTELGGDKVNVYTATTALQDVHRVDAKPSLVARARTADLVVATGAELEIGWLPVLLQESGNTKIQPGAPGYFEITSVLKLLDIPSAVDRSMGDVHPLGNPHVQLDPRNIATAAKALSVRLAQVDPANAAYYQQRGTDFQSRWAQAMTRWTAQAASLKGVPVVVIHKDQTYLIRWLGMTELAAIEPKPGVP
;
A
#
# COMPACT_ATOMS: atom_id res chain seq x y z
N MET A 1 18.17 20.02 58.05
CA MET A 1 17.91 19.13 56.89
C MET A 1 18.04 19.99 55.63
N ASN A 2 19.13 19.78 54.89
CA ASN A 2 19.85 20.73 54.08
C ASN A 2 19.10 21.27 52.84
N ARG A 3 19.12 22.60 52.68
CA ARG A 3 18.60 23.33 51.51
C ARG A 3 19.23 22.82 50.17
N TYR A 4 20.43 22.27 50.21
CA TYR A 4 21.15 21.66 49.09
C TYR A 4 20.52 20.35 48.60
N LEU A 5 19.88 19.57 49.49
CA LEU A 5 19.22 18.33 49.11
C LEU A 5 17.92 18.59 48.32
N ARG A 6 17.25 19.72 48.57
CA ARG A 6 16.03 20.12 47.82
C ARG A 6 16.36 20.66 46.43
N SER A 7 17.52 21.28 46.25
CA SER A 7 17.97 21.76 44.92
C SER A 7 18.46 20.64 44.01
N LEU A 8 19.02 19.56 44.59
CA LEU A 8 19.47 18.40 43.81
C LEU A 8 18.30 17.55 43.29
N CYS A 9 17.19 17.47 44.03
CA CYS A 9 15.97 16.79 43.55
C CYS A 9 15.23 17.55 42.43
N LEU A 10 15.39 18.88 42.36
CA LEU A 10 14.77 19.67 41.28
C LEU A 10 15.56 19.61 39.98
N ALA A 11 16.85 19.33 40.02
CA ALA A 11 17.72 19.22 38.82
C ALA A 11 17.58 17.86 38.09
N CYS A 12 17.14 16.79 38.78
CA CYS A 12 16.91 15.47 38.17
C CYS A 12 15.55 15.30 37.49
N ALA A 13 14.65 16.26 37.57
CA ALA A 13 13.31 16.21 36.95
C ALA A 13 13.25 16.85 35.56
N LEU A 14 14.38 17.22 34.96
CA LEU A 14 14.49 17.46 33.53
C LEU A 14 14.49 16.10 32.79
N VAL A 15 13.40 15.35 32.96
CA VAL A 15 13.05 14.26 32.05
C VAL A 15 13.00 14.87 30.64
N PHE A 16 13.89 14.42 29.80
CA PHE A 16 13.87 14.69 28.37
C PHE A 16 12.47 14.35 27.85
N ALA A 17 11.59 15.32 27.78
CA ALA A 17 10.41 15.24 26.97
C ALA A 17 10.90 15.18 25.51
N LEU A 18 11.15 13.98 25.01
CA LEU A 18 11.35 13.78 23.59
C LEU A 18 10.13 14.38 22.89
N PRO A 19 10.30 15.28 21.92
CA PRO A 19 9.18 15.83 21.20
C PRO A 19 8.38 14.66 20.62
N ALA A 20 7.15 14.48 21.09
CA ALA A 20 6.23 13.52 20.48
C ALA A 20 5.99 14.01 19.07
N HIS A 21 6.67 13.42 18.07
CA HIS A 21 6.38 13.68 16.68
C HIS A 21 4.95 13.20 16.41
N ALA A 22 4.13 14.08 15.86
CA ALA A 22 2.78 13.70 15.46
C ALA A 22 2.87 12.61 14.39
N ALA A 23 1.99 11.61 14.48
CA ALA A 23 1.88 10.56 13.49
C ALA A 23 1.65 11.15 12.09
N ILE A 24 2.39 10.68 11.08
CA ILE A 24 2.21 11.13 9.70
C ILE A 24 0.87 10.65 9.15
N LYS A 25 0.24 11.50 8.34
CA LYS A 25 -1.06 11.21 7.73
C LYS A 25 -0.85 10.50 6.40
N VAL A 26 -1.36 9.28 6.30
CA VAL A 26 -1.25 8.48 5.09
C VAL A 26 -2.61 8.28 4.46
N LEU A 27 -2.72 8.55 3.16
CA LEU A 27 -3.86 8.23 2.33
C LEU A 27 -3.52 6.99 1.50
N ALA A 28 -4.13 5.86 1.80
CA ALA A 28 -4.01 4.64 1.00
C ALA A 28 -5.21 4.54 0.04
N THR A 29 -4.99 4.14 -1.20
CA THR A 29 -6.08 4.03 -2.18
C THR A 29 -6.95 2.82 -1.91
N THR A 30 -6.37 1.70 -1.48
CA THR A 30 -7.10 0.46 -1.19
C THR A 30 -6.92 -0.02 0.26
N ALA A 31 -7.81 -0.90 0.70
CA ALA A 31 -7.78 -1.48 2.04
C ALA A 31 -6.50 -2.30 2.28
N ASP A 32 -6.00 -2.99 1.26
CA ASP A 32 -4.78 -3.81 1.34
C ASP A 32 -3.56 -2.95 1.70
N TRP A 33 -3.39 -1.84 1.00
CA TRP A 33 -2.27 -0.92 1.26
C TRP A 33 -2.46 -0.16 2.56
N GLY A 34 -3.71 0.19 2.91
CA GLY A 34 -4.03 0.77 4.22
C GLY A 34 -3.62 -0.15 5.38
N ALA A 35 -3.93 -1.45 5.27
CA ALA A 35 -3.53 -2.45 6.24
C ALA A 35 -2.01 -2.60 6.33
N LEU A 36 -1.33 -2.66 5.17
CA LEU A 36 0.13 -2.78 5.13
C LEU A 36 0.83 -1.56 5.73
N VAL A 37 0.36 -0.34 5.41
CA VAL A 37 0.87 0.90 6.04
C VAL A 37 0.69 0.87 7.55
N THR A 38 -0.49 0.46 8.03
CA THR A 38 -0.79 0.35 9.46
C THR A 38 0.13 -0.66 10.14
N GLU A 39 0.35 -1.81 9.53
CA GLU A 39 1.26 -2.85 10.02
C GLU A 39 2.70 -2.33 10.15
N LEU A 40 3.21 -1.64 9.12
CA LEU A 40 4.57 -1.14 9.10
C LEU A 40 4.77 0.15 9.91
N GLY A 41 3.74 0.98 9.96
CA GLY A 41 3.80 2.30 10.59
C GLY A 41 3.42 2.32 12.08
N GLY A 42 2.60 1.36 12.53
CA GLY A 42 2.13 1.29 13.92
C GLY A 42 1.50 2.59 14.41
N ASP A 43 1.94 3.06 15.55
CA ASP A 43 1.47 4.31 16.19
C ASP A 43 2.06 5.60 15.57
N LYS A 44 2.99 5.47 14.62
CA LYS A 44 3.62 6.60 13.94
C LYS A 44 2.88 7.02 12.67
N VAL A 45 1.81 6.34 12.31
CA VAL A 45 0.98 6.65 11.13
C VAL A 45 -0.49 6.80 11.51
N ASN A 46 -1.17 7.72 10.83
CA ASN A 46 -2.63 7.85 10.85
C ASN A 46 -3.13 7.58 9.42
N VAL A 47 -3.69 6.40 9.21
CA VAL A 47 -4.06 5.92 7.88
C VAL A 47 -5.53 6.19 7.61
N TYR A 48 -5.80 6.81 6.46
CA TYR A 48 -7.11 6.88 5.86
C TYR A 48 -7.12 6.08 4.56
N THR A 49 -8.07 5.16 4.42
CA THR A 49 -8.23 4.36 3.21
C THR A 49 -9.35 4.95 2.36
N ALA A 50 -9.07 5.23 1.09
CA ALA A 50 -10.01 5.88 0.19
C ALA A 50 -11.16 4.97 -0.21
N THR A 51 -10.92 3.66 -0.32
CA THR A 51 -11.93 2.66 -0.69
C THR A 51 -12.12 1.62 0.40
N THR A 52 -13.29 1.01 0.43
CA THR A 52 -13.57 -0.19 1.21
C THR A 52 -13.38 -1.44 0.33
N ALA A 53 -13.30 -2.62 0.93
CA ALA A 53 -13.21 -3.90 0.21
C ALA A 53 -14.42 -4.21 -0.71
N LEU A 54 -15.52 -3.46 -0.57
CA LEU A 54 -16.75 -3.63 -1.35
C LEU A 54 -16.90 -2.59 -2.46
N GLN A 55 -15.92 -1.69 -2.64
CA GLN A 55 -15.96 -0.65 -3.65
C GLN A 55 -15.03 -0.99 -4.80
N ASP A 56 -15.49 -0.72 -6.01
CA ASP A 56 -14.66 -0.77 -7.20
C ASP A 56 -13.62 0.36 -7.15
N VAL A 57 -12.36 -0.01 -7.09
CA VAL A 57 -11.24 0.93 -7.00
C VAL A 57 -11.01 1.73 -8.29
N HIS A 58 -11.50 1.24 -9.44
CA HIS A 58 -11.43 1.97 -10.70
C HIS A 58 -12.36 3.19 -10.72
N ARG A 59 -13.43 3.15 -9.91
CA ARG A 59 -14.53 4.13 -9.93
C ARG A 59 -14.82 4.69 -8.55
N VAL A 60 -14.03 5.69 -8.15
CA VAL A 60 -14.19 6.38 -6.88
C VAL A 60 -14.54 7.84 -7.13
N ASP A 61 -15.54 8.34 -6.43
CA ASP A 61 -15.87 9.77 -6.46
C ASP A 61 -14.85 10.56 -5.63
N ALA A 62 -14.25 11.58 -6.22
CA ALA A 62 -13.40 12.54 -5.52
C ALA A 62 -14.25 13.47 -4.63
N LYS A 63 -14.90 12.89 -3.61
CA LYS A 63 -15.76 13.65 -2.67
C LYS A 63 -14.95 14.71 -1.93
N PRO A 64 -15.57 15.84 -1.55
CA PRO A 64 -14.88 16.91 -0.80
C PRO A 64 -14.17 16.42 0.47
N SER A 65 -14.71 15.40 1.14
CA SER A 65 -14.10 14.78 2.30
C SER A 65 -12.80 14.06 1.95
N LEU A 66 -12.72 13.41 0.79
CA LEU A 66 -11.51 12.74 0.32
C LEU A 66 -10.45 13.76 -0.11
N VAL A 67 -10.85 14.84 -0.79
CA VAL A 67 -9.97 15.98 -1.12
C VAL A 67 -9.39 16.61 0.14
N ALA A 68 -10.19 16.79 1.19
CA ALA A 68 -9.70 17.32 2.47
C ALA A 68 -8.65 16.39 3.14
N ARG A 69 -8.80 15.06 2.99
CA ARG A 69 -7.81 14.08 3.46
C ARG A 69 -6.51 14.19 2.66
N ALA A 70 -6.58 14.23 1.33
CA ALA A 70 -5.42 14.39 0.46
C ALA A 70 -4.68 15.71 0.72
N ARG A 71 -5.40 16.81 0.95
CA ARG A 71 -4.81 18.13 1.26
C ARG A 71 -3.87 18.12 2.46
N THR A 72 -4.13 17.27 3.44
CA THR A 72 -3.33 17.20 4.68
C THR A 72 -2.48 15.94 4.77
N ALA A 73 -2.46 15.09 3.75
CA ALA A 73 -1.66 13.88 3.73
C ALA A 73 -0.15 14.19 3.61
N ASP A 74 0.66 13.43 4.30
CA ASP A 74 2.11 13.44 4.20
C ASP A 74 2.60 12.38 3.20
N LEU A 75 1.79 11.30 3.02
CA LEU A 75 2.08 10.22 2.08
C LEU A 75 0.78 9.73 1.43
N VAL A 76 0.81 9.50 0.13
CA VAL A 76 -0.18 8.71 -0.63
C VAL A 76 0.45 7.39 -1.01
N VAL A 77 -0.26 6.29 -0.75
CA VAL A 77 0.11 4.94 -1.18
C VAL A 77 -0.96 4.44 -2.14
N ALA A 78 -0.60 4.39 -3.40
CA ALA A 78 -1.46 3.93 -4.49
C ALA A 78 -1.02 2.56 -5.01
N THR A 79 -1.94 1.82 -5.60
CA THR A 79 -1.56 0.61 -6.34
C THR A 79 -0.68 0.97 -7.52
N GLY A 80 -1.09 1.91 -8.35
CA GLY A 80 -0.42 2.29 -9.59
C GLY A 80 -0.81 1.42 -10.79
N ALA A 81 -0.01 1.46 -11.84
CA ALA A 81 -0.31 0.83 -13.13
C ALA A 81 -1.70 1.21 -13.67
N GLU A 82 -2.09 2.46 -13.45
CA GLU A 82 -3.35 3.07 -13.89
C GLU A 82 -4.62 2.48 -13.24
N LEU A 83 -4.52 1.72 -12.14
CA LEU A 83 -5.70 1.21 -11.45
C LEU A 83 -6.61 2.34 -10.97
N GLU A 84 -6.03 3.41 -10.46
CA GLU A 84 -6.75 4.57 -9.93
C GLU A 84 -6.83 5.74 -10.93
N ILE A 85 -6.58 5.51 -12.22
CA ILE A 85 -6.49 6.58 -13.22
C ILE A 85 -7.76 7.41 -13.35
N GLY A 86 -8.91 6.81 -13.10
CA GLY A 86 -10.23 7.45 -13.20
C GLY A 86 -10.49 8.54 -12.16
N TRP A 87 -9.73 8.59 -11.06
CA TRP A 87 -10.03 9.51 -9.95
C TRP A 87 -8.81 10.08 -9.21
N LEU A 88 -7.74 9.31 -9.03
CA LEU A 88 -6.60 9.73 -8.22
C LEU A 88 -5.89 10.98 -8.78
N PRO A 89 -5.66 11.13 -10.10
CA PRO A 89 -5.04 12.35 -10.65
C PRO A 89 -5.86 13.61 -10.33
N VAL A 90 -7.19 13.55 -10.46
CA VAL A 90 -8.09 14.67 -10.13
C VAL A 90 -8.04 14.98 -8.64
N LEU A 91 -8.09 13.96 -7.78
CA LEU A 91 -7.96 14.11 -6.34
C LEU A 91 -6.66 14.81 -5.93
N LEU A 92 -5.53 14.38 -6.50
CA LEU A 92 -4.22 14.97 -6.23
C LEU A 92 -4.16 16.44 -6.66
N GLN A 93 -4.69 16.75 -7.85
CA GLN A 93 -4.77 18.12 -8.35
C GLN A 93 -5.63 19.01 -7.46
N GLU A 94 -6.85 18.58 -7.12
CA GLU A 94 -7.77 19.34 -6.29
C GLU A 94 -7.29 19.50 -4.84
N SER A 95 -6.45 18.59 -4.35
CA SER A 95 -5.86 18.69 -3.02
C SER A 95 -4.95 19.90 -2.88
N GLY A 96 -4.28 20.33 -3.97
CA GLY A 96 -3.27 21.37 -3.95
C GLY A 96 -2.03 21.03 -3.09
N ASN A 97 -1.90 19.80 -2.63
CA ASN A 97 -0.81 19.35 -1.77
C ASN A 97 0.40 18.93 -2.59
N THR A 98 1.43 19.78 -2.63
CA THR A 98 2.64 19.54 -3.42
C THR A 98 3.49 18.38 -2.91
N LYS A 99 3.32 17.96 -1.64
CA LYS A 99 4.09 16.86 -1.05
C LYS A 99 3.75 15.50 -1.66
N ILE A 100 2.49 15.33 -2.12
CA ILE A 100 1.93 14.05 -2.56
C ILE A 100 1.69 13.98 -4.08
N GLN A 101 2.28 14.88 -4.86
CA GLN A 101 2.19 14.83 -6.32
C GLN A 101 3.10 13.73 -6.88
N PRO A 102 2.77 13.15 -8.05
CA PRO A 102 3.65 12.21 -8.73
C PRO A 102 5.08 12.73 -8.84
N GLY A 103 6.05 11.89 -8.44
CA GLY A 103 7.47 12.28 -8.36
C GLY A 103 7.90 12.90 -7.02
N ALA A 104 6.98 13.35 -6.17
CA ALA A 104 7.33 13.82 -4.83
C ALA A 104 7.58 12.64 -3.85
N PRO A 105 8.38 12.84 -2.79
CA PRO A 105 8.65 11.80 -1.79
C PRO A 105 7.39 11.27 -1.10
N GLY A 106 6.36 12.09 -0.96
CA GLY A 106 5.07 11.72 -0.36
C GLY A 106 4.10 11.02 -1.34
N TYR A 107 4.54 10.62 -2.54
CA TYR A 107 3.76 9.81 -3.47
C TYR A 107 4.46 8.48 -3.72
N PHE A 108 3.75 7.37 -3.50
CA PHE A 108 4.32 6.04 -3.69
C PHE A 108 3.32 5.11 -4.37
N GLU A 109 3.69 4.62 -5.54
CA GLU A 109 2.99 3.56 -6.26
C GLU A 109 3.64 2.22 -5.97
N ILE A 110 2.85 1.28 -5.49
CA ILE A 110 3.29 -0.07 -5.15
C ILE A 110 3.82 -0.81 -6.39
N THR A 111 3.14 -0.67 -7.53
CA THR A 111 3.54 -1.33 -8.77
C THR A 111 4.89 -0.87 -9.30
N SER A 112 5.36 0.33 -8.90
CA SER A 112 6.67 0.85 -9.34
C SER A 112 7.87 0.01 -8.88
N VAL A 113 7.68 -0.83 -7.87
CA VAL A 113 8.74 -1.72 -7.32
C VAL A 113 8.50 -3.20 -7.63
N LEU A 114 7.52 -3.50 -8.49
CA LEU A 114 7.11 -4.86 -8.82
C LEU A 114 7.25 -5.15 -10.31
N LYS A 115 7.38 -6.44 -10.63
CA LYS A 115 7.29 -6.91 -12.02
C LYS A 115 5.84 -7.25 -12.33
N LEU A 116 5.24 -6.48 -13.25
CA LEU A 116 3.85 -6.69 -13.65
C LEU A 116 3.71 -7.87 -14.62
N LEU A 117 2.54 -8.50 -14.54
CA LEU A 117 2.09 -9.56 -15.45
C LEU A 117 1.12 -8.96 -16.49
N ASP A 118 0.79 -9.76 -17.50
CA ASP A 118 -0.24 -9.45 -18.49
C ASP A 118 -0.08 -8.05 -19.13
N ILE A 119 1.17 -7.66 -19.42
CA ILE A 119 1.42 -6.42 -20.16
C ILE A 119 0.88 -6.60 -21.59
N PRO A 120 -0.13 -5.82 -22.00
CA PRO A 120 -0.74 -5.97 -23.32
C PRO A 120 0.22 -5.54 -24.43
N SER A 121 0.19 -6.23 -25.56
CA SER A 121 0.99 -5.86 -26.74
C SER A 121 0.43 -4.63 -27.48
N ALA A 122 -0.84 -4.34 -27.29
CA ALA A 122 -1.53 -3.16 -27.82
C ALA A 122 -2.67 -2.79 -26.87
N VAL A 123 -2.99 -1.51 -26.78
CA VAL A 123 -4.09 -0.97 -25.98
C VAL A 123 -4.94 -0.09 -26.84
N ASP A 124 -6.26 -0.34 -26.79
CA ASP A 124 -7.24 0.48 -27.47
C ASP A 124 -8.47 0.64 -26.55
N ARG A 125 -9.14 1.76 -26.67
CA ARG A 125 -10.30 2.10 -25.82
C ARG A 125 -11.47 1.11 -25.96
N SER A 126 -11.54 0.34 -27.02
CA SER A 126 -12.56 -0.69 -27.22
C SER A 126 -12.36 -1.94 -26.35
N MET A 127 -11.19 -2.05 -25.71
CA MET A 127 -10.80 -3.22 -24.91
C MET A 127 -11.32 -3.19 -23.46
N GLY A 128 -12.03 -2.15 -23.04
CA GLY A 128 -12.50 -1.98 -21.66
C GLY A 128 -11.42 -1.42 -20.72
N ASP A 129 -11.45 -1.79 -19.45
CA ASP A 129 -10.50 -1.33 -18.41
C ASP A 129 -9.15 -2.08 -18.51
N VAL A 130 -8.51 -2.01 -19.69
CA VAL A 130 -7.19 -2.60 -19.94
C VAL A 130 -6.12 -1.69 -19.36
N HIS A 131 -5.24 -2.25 -18.55
CA HIS A 131 -4.12 -1.54 -17.93
C HIS A 131 -2.88 -1.62 -18.84
N PRO A 132 -2.44 -0.50 -19.46
CA PRO A 132 -1.33 -0.50 -20.43
C PRO A 132 -0.01 -0.95 -19.83
N LEU A 133 0.20 -0.71 -18.54
CA LEU A 133 1.44 -1.04 -17.85
C LEU A 133 1.47 -2.49 -17.34
N GLY A 134 0.37 -3.22 -17.44
CA GLY A 134 0.21 -4.58 -16.95
C GLY A 134 -0.83 -4.69 -15.83
N ASN A 135 -1.12 -5.91 -15.42
CA ASN A 135 -2.15 -6.22 -14.44
C ASN A 135 -1.82 -5.61 -13.06
N PRO A 136 -2.66 -4.70 -12.52
CA PRO A 136 -2.42 -3.99 -11.26
C PRO A 136 -2.82 -4.78 -10.00
N HIS A 137 -3.47 -5.94 -10.11
CA HIS A 137 -4.00 -6.72 -8.98
C HIS A 137 -2.90 -7.50 -8.23
N VAL A 138 -1.80 -6.81 -7.98
CA VAL A 138 -0.53 -7.36 -7.46
C VAL A 138 -0.60 -7.88 -6.03
N GLN A 139 -1.57 -7.45 -5.24
CA GLN A 139 -1.71 -7.76 -3.82
C GLN A 139 -2.02 -9.24 -3.56
N LEU A 140 -2.50 -9.96 -4.56
CA LEU A 140 -2.87 -11.38 -4.43
C LEU A 140 -1.67 -12.35 -4.52
N ASP A 141 -0.48 -11.86 -4.80
CA ASP A 141 0.75 -12.66 -4.66
C ASP A 141 1.50 -12.23 -3.38
N PRO A 142 1.65 -13.10 -2.38
CA PRO A 142 2.32 -12.75 -1.13
C PRO A 142 3.81 -12.38 -1.32
N ARG A 143 4.44 -12.77 -2.43
CA ARG A 143 5.81 -12.34 -2.77
C ARG A 143 5.85 -10.86 -3.14
N ASN A 144 4.79 -10.35 -3.80
CA ASN A 144 4.62 -8.94 -4.09
C ASN A 144 4.41 -8.13 -2.80
N ILE A 145 3.63 -8.65 -1.86
CA ILE A 145 3.44 -8.01 -0.54
C ILE A 145 4.77 -7.90 0.19
N ALA A 146 5.62 -8.94 0.18
CA ALA A 146 6.95 -8.87 0.80
C ALA A 146 7.81 -7.76 0.17
N THR A 147 7.82 -7.67 -1.17
CA THR A 147 8.58 -6.65 -1.90
C THR A 147 8.02 -5.24 -1.63
N ALA A 148 6.70 -5.08 -1.69
CA ALA A 148 6.01 -3.83 -1.39
C ALA A 148 6.28 -3.36 0.05
N ALA A 149 6.20 -4.27 1.03
CA ALA A 149 6.47 -3.96 2.44
C ALA A 149 7.90 -3.46 2.67
N LYS A 150 8.89 -4.08 2.02
CA LYS A 150 10.28 -3.64 2.09
C LYS A 150 10.44 -2.21 1.56
N ALA A 151 9.89 -1.93 0.39
CA ALA A 151 9.97 -0.60 -0.23
C ALA A 151 9.17 0.46 0.55
N LEU A 152 7.99 0.09 1.06
CA LEU A 152 7.15 0.98 1.85
C LEU A 152 7.79 1.33 3.20
N SER A 153 8.48 0.40 3.87
CA SER A 153 9.25 0.71 5.09
C SER A 153 10.34 1.77 4.83
N VAL A 154 11.02 1.67 3.69
CA VAL A 154 11.99 2.69 3.26
C VAL A 154 11.31 4.03 2.98
N ARG A 155 10.15 4.01 2.30
CA ARG A 155 9.40 5.22 2.00
C ARG A 155 8.89 5.92 3.27
N LEU A 156 8.38 5.18 4.25
CA LEU A 156 7.98 5.72 5.55
C LEU A 156 9.16 6.41 6.25
N ALA A 157 10.33 5.77 6.24
CA ALA A 157 11.56 6.36 6.80
C ALA A 157 12.03 7.62 6.07
N GLN A 158 11.77 7.75 4.77
CA GLN A 158 12.08 8.95 3.99
C GLN A 158 11.14 10.11 4.30
N VAL A 159 9.84 9.83 4.48
CA VAL A 159 8.82 10.84 4.76
C VAL A 159 8.88 11.30 6.21
N ASP A 160 9.25 10.41 7.11
CA ASP A 160 9.37 10.67 8.56
C ASP A 160 10.74 10.18 9.09
N PRO A 161 11.81 10.93 8.81
CA PRO A 161 13.18 10.53 9.20
C PRO A 161 13.38 10.38 10.71
N ALA A 162 12.60 11.10 11.51
CA ALA A 162 12.69 11.04 12.97
C ALA A 162 12.33 9.64 13.52
N ASN A 163 11.48 8.90 12.81
CA ASN A 163 11.05 7.56 13.15
C ASN A 163 11.63 6.47 12.23
N ALA A 164 12.70 6.78 11.46
CA ALA A 164 13.27 5.87 10.46
C ALA A 164 13.65 4.49 11.05
N ALA A 165 14.31 4.45 12.20
CA ALA A 165 14.70 3.22 12.87
C ALA A 165 13.49 2.36 13.28
N TYR A 166 12.41 3.01 13.70
CA TYR A 166 11.15 2.35 14.05
C TYR A 166 10.54 1.63 12.83
N TYR A 167 10.43 2.32 11.70
CA TYR A 167 9.90 1.72 10.46
C TYR A 167 10.77 0.58 9.93
N GLN A 168 12.09 0.71 10.03
CA GLN A 168 13.04 -0.33 9.64
C GLN A 168 12.89 -1.59 10.51
N GLN A 169 12.76 -1.41 11.83
CA GLN A 169 12.56 -2.51 12.76
C GLN A 169 11.25 -3.25 12.48
N ARG A 170 10.14 -2.51 12.31
CA ARG A 170 8.84 -3.12 11.99
C ARG A 170 8.84 -3.80 10.62
N GLY A 171 9.49 -3.21 9.64
CA GLY A 171 9.67 -3.83 8.33
C GLY A 171 10.44 -5.15 8.40
N THR A 172 11.51 -5.22 9.18
CA THR A 172 12.29 -6.45 9.39
C THR A 172 11.46 -7.52 10.10
N ASP A 173 10.72 -7.16 11.14
CA ASP A 173 9.83 -8.07 11.86
C ASP A 173 8.72 -8.59 10.93
N PHE A 174 8.07 -7.70 10.17
CA PHE A 174 7.08 -8.09 9.17
C PHE A 174 7.65 -9.09 8.17
N GLN A 175 8.83 -8.82 7.58
CA GLN A 175 9.45 -9.73 6.61
C GLN A 175 9.66 -11.13 7.19
N SER A 176 10.13 -11.23 8.44
CA SER A 176 10.34 -12.53 9.12
C SER A 176 9.02 -13.30 9.29
N ARG A 177 7.98 -12.65 9.83
CA ARG A 177 6.66 -13.27 10.03
C ARG A 177 5.99 -13.63 8.71
N TRP A 178 6.12 -12.78 7.70
CA TRP A 178 5.56 -12.99 6.38
C TRP A 178 6.20 -14.17 5.66
N ALA A 179 7.54 -14.29 5.71
CA ALA A 179 8.25 -15.43 5.14
C ALA A 179 7.80 -16.77 5.75
N GLN A 180 7.65 -16.83 7.07
CA GLN A 180 7.11 -18.00 7.75
C GLN A 180 5.66 -18.30 7.32
N ALA A 181 4.82 -17.27 7.16
CA ALA A 181 3.46 -17.42 6.68
C ALA A 181 3.43 -17.96 5.25
N MET A 182 4.24 -17.40 4.34
CA MET A 182 4.34 -17.89 2.95
C MET A 182 4.76 -19.36 2.89
N THR A 183 5.72 -19.80 3.74
CA THR A 183 6.11 -21.21 3.82
C THR A 183 4.92 -22.10 4.19
N ARG A 184 4.15 -21.71 5.21
CA ARG A 184 2.95 -22.48 5.62
C ARG A 184 1.89 -22.48 4.52
N TRP A 185 1.59 -21.34 3.91
CA TRP A 185 0.58 -21.25 2.85
C TRP A 185 0.95 -22.05 1.61
N THR A 186 2.23 -22.03 1.22
CA THR A 186 2.72 -22.84 0.09
C THR A 186 2.54 -24.32 0.35
N ALA A 187 2.83 -24.79 1.58
CA ALA A 187 2.63 -26.17 1.95
C ALA A 187 1.14 -26.56 1.97
N GLN A 188 0.29 -25.70 2.53
CA GLN A 188 -1.17 -25.93 2.57
C GLN A 188 -1.81 -25.96 1.18
N ALA A 189 -1.28 -25.16 0.25
CA ALA A 189 -1.79 -25.03 -1.10
C ALA A 189 -1.19 -26.05 -2.10
N ALA A 190 -0.35 -26.97 -1.65
CA ALA A 190 0.38 -27.88 -2.55
C ALA A 190 -0.53 -28.71 -3.48
N SER A 191 -1.73 -29.06 -3.01
CA SER A 191 -2.74 -29.80 -3.80
C SER A 191 -3.39 -28.96 -4.91
N LEU A 192 -3.23 -27.63 -4.90
CA LEU A 192 -3.79 -26.73 -5.92
C LEU A 192 -2.93 -26.65 -7.18
N LYS A 193 -1.70 -27.17 -7.14
CA LYS A 193 -0.80 -27.14 -8.29
C LYS A 193 -1.40 -27.88 -9.49
N GLY A 194 -1.53 -27.18 -10.62
CA GLY A 194 -2.09 -27.70 -11.85
C GLY A 194 -3.62 -27.79 -11.88
N VAL A 195 -4.30 -27.39 -10.81
CA VAL A 195 -5.78 -27.38 -10.80
C VAL A 195 -6.27 -26.34 -11.82
N PRO A 196 -7.15 -26.75 -12.76
CA PRO A 196 -7.71 -25.83 -13.74
C PRO A 196 -8.76 -24.92 -13.10
N VAL A 197 -8.74 -23.65 -13.45
CA VAL A 197 -9.69 -22.63 -12.94
C VAL A 197 -10.19 -21.75 -14.08
N VAL A 198 -11.40 -21.25 -13.91
CA VAL A 198 -12.01 -20.21 -14.74
C VAL A 198 -12.29 -19.03 -13.82
N VAL A 199 -11.92 -17.84 -14.23
CA VAL A 199 -12.11 -16.60 -13.47
C VAL A 199 -13.16 -15.72 -14.12
N ILE A 200 -13.77 -14.83 -13.37
CA ILE A 200 -14.66 -13.82 -13.95
C ILE A 200 -13.80 -12.71 -14.57
N HIS A 201 -12.97 -12.09 -13.78
CA HIS A 201 -12.03 -11.04 -14.14
C HIS A 201 -10.58 -11.50 -13.86
N LYS A 202 -9.59 -10.93 -14.52
CA LYS A 202 -8.17 -11.28 -14.34
C LYS A 202 -7.52 -10.69 -13.08
N ASP A 203 -8.32 -10.37 -12.07
CA ASP A 203 -7.84 -9.93 -10.76
C ASP A 203 -7.09 -11.04 -9.99
N GLN A 204 -7.39 -12.32 -10.27
CA GLN A 204 -6.81 -13.48 -9.59
C GLN A 204 -5.50 -13.98 -10.21
N THR A 205 -5.02 -13.41 -11.31
CA THR A 205 -3.86 -13.91 -12.07
C THR A 205 -2.62 -14.13 -11.21
N TYR A 206 -2.31 -13.19 -10.33
CA TYR A 206 -1.15 -13.30 -9.44
C TYR A 206 -1.27 -14.45 -8.44
N LEU A 207 -2.46 -14.65 -7.85
CA LEU A 207 -2.74 -15.77 -6.94
C LEU A 207 -2.62 -17.11 -7.66
N ILE A 208 -3.27 -17.24 -8.80
CA ILE A 208 -3.26 -18.45 -9.65
C ILE A 208 -1.83 -18.84 -9.98
N ARG A 209 -1.02 -17.85 -10.40
CA ARG A 209 0.37 -18.07 -10.76
C ARG A 209 1.24 -18.44 -9.55
N TRP A 210 1.02 -17.82 -8.40
CA TRP A 210 1.75 -18.15 -7.18
C TRP A 210 1.45 -19.58 -6.71
N LEU A 211 0.18 -20.00 -6.77
CA LEU A 211 -0.27 -21.35 -6.38
C LEU A 211 0.05 -22.42 -7.43
N GLY A 212 0.52 -22.04 -8.62
CA GLY A 212 0.79 -22.97 -9.72
C GLY A 212 -0.46 -23.60 -10.32
N MET A 213 -1.62 -22.95 -10.18
CA MET A 213 -2.87 -23.34 -10.83
C MET A 213 -2.82 -23.01 -12.33
N THR A 214 -3.76 -23.54 -13.10
CA THR A 214 -3.88 -23.31 -14.54
C THR A 214 -5.15 -22.50 -14.83
N GLU A 215 -4.99 -21.24 -15.23
CA GLU A 215 -6.10 -20.42 -15.72
C GLU A 215 -6.49 -20.89 -17.12
N LEU A 216 -7.73 -21.36 -17.30
CA LEU A 216 -8.25 -21.83 -18.59
C LEU A 216 -8.88 -20.68 -19.37
N ALA A 217 -9.62 -19.81 -18.70
CA ALA A 217 -10.32 -18.68 -19.33
C ALA A 217 -10.70 -17.61 -18.28
N ALA A 218 -10.88 -16.39 -18.76
CA ALA A 218 -11.66 -15.36 -18.10
C ALA A 218 -13.03 -15.26 -18.79
N ILE A 219 -14.11 -15.22 -17.98
CA ILE A 219 -15.48 -15.19 -18.54
C ILE A 219 -15.83 -13.80 -19.05
N GLU A 220 -15.29 -12.76 -18.42
CA GLU A 220 -15.49 -11.39 -18.80
C GLU A 220 -14.93 -11.14 -20.22
N PRO A 221 -15.78 -10.77 -21.20
CA PRO A 221 -15.33 -10.62 -22.58
C PRO A 221 -14.39 -9.43 -22.78
N LYS A 222 -14.53 -8.41 -21.92
CA LYS A 222 -13.66 -7.23 -21.85
C LYS A 222 -13.53 -6.78 -20.39
N PRO A 223 -12.33 -6.46 -19.88
CA PRO A 223 -12.14 -5.99 -18.54
C PRO A 223 -13.05 -4.80 -18.20
N GLY A 224 -13.79 -4.89 -17.06
CA GLY A 224 -14.69 -3.83 -16.62
C GLY A 224 -16.00 -3.69 -17.38
N VAL A 225 -16.29 -4.61 -18.31
CA VAL A 225 -17.56 -4.65 -19.07
C VAL A 225 -18.26 -5.97 -18.75
N PRO A 226 -19.38 -5.94 -18.00
CA PRO A 226 -20.12 -7.13 -17.63
C PRO A 226 -20.82 -7.80 -18.82
#